data_b37b8c12b299c3bd8a5960e2827499c4
#
_entry.id   b37b8c12b299c3bd8a5960e2827499c4
#
_cell.length_a   1.000
_cell.length_b   1.000
_cell.length_c   1.000
_cell.angle_alpha   90.00
_cell.angle_beta   90.00
_cell.angle_gamma   90.00
#
_symmetry.space_group_name_H-M   'P 1'
#
loop_
_entity.id
_entity.type
_entity.pdbx_description
1 polymer ?
#
loop_
_entity_poly.entity_id
_entity_poly.type
_entity_poly.pdbx_seq_one_letter_code
_entity_poly.pdbx_strand_id
1 'polypeptide(L)'
;MLEEYNITQTTLKIIGLYADNYKKSIHLREIARETDVDVKSIQLQLKKLERINVLSSILKGKNKEYTLNLNNVITKYYLIMAEGFISVIYLKKHFLIKKILDEIGKKIYDPLILFGSFVKGGHTKESDIDIFVISEKKIDKRVALETSDLVDREINIKSSNKTQFFNGLQNKDPLVNEVVSNHIILKGIDQFCEIMWRYHVS
;
A
#
# COMPACT_ATOMS: atom_id res chain seq x y z
N MET A 1 -8.07 11.20 26.72
CA MET A 1 -8.00 11.77 25.36
C MET A 1 -6.98 11.04 24.47
N LEU A 2 -5.73 10.81 24.89
CA LEU A 2 -4.73 10.06 24.10
C LEU A 2 -5.01 8.56 23.96
N GLU A 3 -5.72 7.94 24.90
CA GLU A 3 -6.08 6.51 24.85
C GLU A 3 -7.05 6.13 23.72
N GLU A 4 -7.85 7.07 23.22
CA GLU A 4 -8.76 6.83 22.09
C GLU A 4 -8.02 6.62 20.77
N TYR A 5 -6.82 7.21 20.63
CA TYR A 5 -5.99 7.14 19.41
C TYR A 5 -4.86 6.12 19.53
N ASN A 6 -4.98 5.14 20.46
CA ASN A 6 -3.97 4.10 20.59
C ASN A 6 -3.90 3.23 19.33
N ILE A 7 -2.88 3.50 18.51
CA ILE A 7 -2.63 2.79 17.25
C ILE A 7 -1.84 1.52 17.58
N THR A 8 -2.47 0.38 17.34
CA THR A 8 -1.87 -0.93 17.55
C THR A 8 -1.48 -1.58 16.23
N GLN A 9 -0.65 -2.61 16.28
CA GLN A 9 -0.35 -3.44 15.13
C GLN A 9 -1.63 -3.98 14.46
N THR A 10 -2.60 -4.41 15.26
CA THR A 10 -3.90 -4.89 14.77
C THR A 10 -4.66 -3.79 14.03
N THR A 11 -4.63 -2.56 14.53
CA THR A 11 -5.21 -1.39 13.84
C THR A 11 -4.61 -1.22 12.45
N LEU A 12 -3.26 -1.26 12.35
CA LEU A 12 -2.56 -1.07 11.07
C LEU A 12 -2.82 -2.24 10.10
N LYS A 13 -2.90 -3.48 10.60
CA LYS A 13 -3.31 -4.64 9.80
C LYS A 13 -4.72 -4.47 9.23
N ILE A 14 -5.69 -4.04 10.05
CA ILE A 14 -7.07 -3.80 9.61
C ILE A 14 -7.12 -2.75 8.50
N ILE A 15 -6.49 -1.60 8.71
CA ILE A 15 -6.49 -0.50 7.72
C ILE A 15 -5.73 -0.92 6.44
N GLY A 16 -4.66 -1.69 6.57
CA GLY A 16 -3.89 -2.21 5.44
C GLY A 16 -4.69 -3.10 4.48
N LEU A 17 -5.80 -3.71 4.94
CA LEU A 17 -6.68 -4.47 4.05
C LEU A 17 -7.39 -3.61 2.98
N TYR A 18 -7.38 -2.31 3.14
CA TYR A 18 -7.98 -1.35 2.20
C TYR A 18 -6.95 -0.71 1.25
N ALA A 19 -5.68 -1.07 1.34
CA ALA A 19 -4.58 -0.45 0.60
C ALA A 19 -4.78 -0.52 -0.93
N ASP A 20 -5.32 -1.61 -1.44
CA ASP A 20 -5.63 -1.86 -2.85
C ASP A 20 -6.88 -1.10 -3.34
N ASN A 21 -7.85 -0.85 -2.45
CA ASN A 21 -9.10 -0.17 -2.78
C ASN A 21 -9.74 0.47 -1.55
N TYR A 22 -9.67 1.78 -1.44
CA TYR A 22 -10.21 2.54 -0.31
C TYR A 22 -11.74 2.50 -0.19
N LYS A 23 -12.47 2.13 -1.28
CA LYS A 23 -13.93 1.96 -1.30
C LYS A 23 -14.37 0.51 -0.99
N LYS A 24 -13.44 -0.37 -0.66
CA LYS A 24 -13.69 -1.78 -0.34
C LYS A 24 -14.59 -1.90 0.89
N SER A 25 -15.46 -2.89 0.90
CA SER A 25 -16.33 -3.25 2.03
C SER A 25 -15.96 -4.66 2.50
N ILE A 26 -15.64 -4.83 3.78
CA ILE A 26 -15.10 -6.08 4.31
C ILE A 26 -15.90 -6.51 5.55
N HIS A 27 -16.24 -7.79 5.62
CA HIS A 27 -16.93 -8.38 6.77
C HIS A 27 -15.98 -8.64 7.97
N LEU A 28 -16.53 -8.57 9.19
CA LEU A 28 -15.78 -8.86 10.42
C LEU A 28 -14.96 -10.15 10.38
N ARG A 29 -15.58 -11.27 9.92
CA ARG A 29 -14.88 -12.57 9.87
C ARG A 29 -13.79 -12.61 8.81
N GLU A 30 -13.96 -11.92 7.72
CA GLU A 30 -12.96 -11.76 6.67
C GLU A 30 -11.77 -10.95 7.20
N ILE A 31 -12.02 -9.82 7.88
CA ILE A 31 -10.98 -9.03 8.54
C ILE A 31 -10.19 -9.90 9.53
N ALA A 32 -10.85 -10.71 10.35
CA ALA A 32 -10.18 -11.59 11.31
C ALA A 32 -9.28 -12.63 10.61
N ARG A 33 -9.77 -13.24 9.53
CA ARG A 33 -9.01 -14.21 8.73
C ARG A 33 -7.79 -13.58 8.07
N GLU A 34 -7.99 -12.46 7.35
CA GLU A 34 -6.91 -11.80 6.58
C GLU A 34 -5.84 -11.18 7.50
N THR A 35 -6.20 -10.76 8.70
CA THR A 35 -5.23 -10.19 9.66
C THR A 35 -4.55 -11.23 10.54
N ASP A 36 -5.04 -12.48 10.54
CA ASP A 36 -4.63 -13.54 11.46
C ASP A 36 -4.75 -13.10 12.94
N VAL A 37 -5.92 -12.54 13.29
CA VAL A 37 -6.24 -12.06 14.64
C VAL A 37 -7.62 -12.59 15.05
N ASP A 38 -7.76 -12.94 16.31
CA ASP A 38 -9.03 -13.46 16.83
C ASP A 38 -10.20 -12.47 16.67
N VAL A 39 -11.41 -13.00 16.46
CA VAL A 39 -12.61 -12.22 16.15
C VAL A 39 -12.95 -11.20 17.25
N LYS A 40 -12.72 -11.53 18.53
CA LYS A 40 -13.05 -10.63 19.65
C LYS A 40 -12.11 -9.41 19.66
N SER A 41 -10.81 -9.65 19.44
CA SER A 41 -9.82 -8.57 19.31
C SER A 41 -10.12 -7.68 18.13
N ILE A 42 -10.47 -8.25 16.95
CA ILE A 42 -10.89 -7.48 15.77
C ILE A 42 -12.14 -6.66 16.10
N GLN A 43 -13.16 -7.25 16.71
CA GLN A 43 -14.39 -6.54 17.05
C GLN A 43 -14.15 -5.34 17.95
N LEU A 44 -13.21 -5.48 18.92
CA LEU A 44 -12.84 -4.38 19.81
C LEU A 44 -12.14 -3.25 19.05
N GLN A 45 -11.20 -3.57 18.13
CA GLN A 45 -10.50 -2.59 17.33
C GLN A 45 -11.44 -1.88 16.34
N LEU A 46 -12.35 -2.61 15.68
CA LEU A 46 -13.35 -2.04 14.78
C LEU A 46 -14.25 -1.02 15.51
N LYS A 47 -14.71 -1.34 16.73
CA LYS A 47 -15.48 -0.39 17.55
C LYS A 47 -14.71 0.89 17.86
N LYS A 48 -13.39 0.79 18.11
CA LYS A 48 -12.54 1.96 18.33
C LYS A 48 -12.41 2.80 17.06
N LEU A 49 -12.15 2.16 15.91
CA LEU A 49 -12.03 2.83 14.62
C LEU A 49 -13.34 3.50 14.17
N GLU A 50 -14.50 2.90 14.47
CA GLU A 50 -15.81 3.53 14.26
C GLU A 50 -15.99 4.76 15.17
N ARG A 51 -15.62 4.68 16.46
CA ARG A 51 -15.74 5.80 17.41
C ARG A 51 -14.96 7.04 16.98
N ILE A 52 -13.78 6.85 16.41
CA ILE A 52 -12.94 7.96 15.89
C ILE A 52 -13.24 8.28 14.43
N ASN A 53 -14.32 7.73 13.86
CA ASN A 53 -14.79 7.95 12.48
C ASN A 53 -13.75 7.63 11.40
N VAL A 54 -12.82 6.70 11.65
CA VAL A 54 -11.89 6.17 10.63
C VAL A 54 -12.57 5.10 9.78
N LEU A 55 -13.42 4.28 10.41
CA LEU A 55 -14.29 3.32 9.74
C LEU A 55 -15.75 3.71 9.89
N SER A 56 -16.54 3.36 8.91
CA SER A 56 -18.00 3.31 8.95
C SER A 56 -18.46 1.88 8.77
N SER A 57 -19.69 1.57 9.18
CA SER A 57 -20.27 0.25 8.95
C SER A 57 -21.70 0.31 8.52
N ILE A 58 -22.11 -0.69 7.75
CA ILE A 58 -23.49 -0.90 7.32
C ILE A 58 -23.91 -2.35 7.63
N LEU A 59 -25.19 -2.54 7.93
CA LEU A 59 -25.77 -3.87 8.06
C LEU A 59 -26.25 -4.33 6.68
N LYS A 60 -25.74 -5.47 6.22
CA LYS A 60 -26.25 -6.20 5.05
C LYS A 60 -26.81 -7.54 5.50
N GLY A 61 -28.13 -7.59 5.64
CA GLY A 61 -28.81 -8.73 6.23
C GLY A 61 -28.37 -8.93 7.70
N LYS A 62 -27.82 -10.11 8.02
CA LYS A 62 -27.29 -10.42 9.38
C LYS A 62 -25.82 -10.06 9.59
N ASN A 63 -25.13 -9.56 8.55
CA ASN A 63 -23.70 -9.29 8.58
C ASN A 63 -23.43 -7.78 8.63
N LYS A 64 -22.41 -7.41 9.40
CA LYS A 64 -21.88 -6.04 9.46
C LYS A 64 -20.66 -5.94 8.54
N GLU A 65 -20.71 -5.02 7.60
CA GLU A 65 -19.59 -4.69 6.70
C GLU A 65 -18.98 -3.35 7.10
N TYR A 66 -17.66 -3.26 6.99
CA TYR A 66 -16.87 -2.10 7.35
C TYR A 66 -16.21 -1.49 6.12
N THR A 67 -16.25 -0.15 6.03
CA THR A 67 -15.64 0.64 4.96
C THR A 67 -14.82 1.77 5.57
N LEU A 68 -13.82 2.27 4.85
CA LEU A 68 -13.13 3.49 5.25
C LEU A 68 -14.07 4.70 5.18
N ASN A 69 -14.01 5.57 6.18
CA ASN A 69 -14.69 6.86 6.12
C ASN A 69 -13.81 7.88 5.39
N LEU A 70 -14.02 8.00 4.09
CA LEU A 70 -13.26 8.91 3.24
C LEU A 70 -13.60 10.40 3.42
N ASN A 71 -14.66 10.72 4.17
CA ASN A 71 -14.98 12.10 4.54
C ASN A 71 -14.16 12.60 5.74
N ASN A 72 -13.41 11.72 6.41
CA ASN A 72 -12.57 12.07 7.54
C ASN A 72 -11.09 12.05 7.13
N VAL A 73 -10.46 13.21 7.11
CA VAL A 73 -9.03 13.35 6.75
C VAL A 73 -8.10 12.52 7.65
N ILE A 74 -8.49 12.21 8.88
CA ILE A 74 -7.73 11.35 9.79
C ILE A 74 -7.57 9.94 9.20
N THR A 75 -8.55 9.45 8.44
CA THR A 75 -8.49 8.16 7.76
C THR A 75 -7.28 8.07 6.80
N LYS A 76 -6.95 9.17 6.10
CA LYS A 76 -5.76 9.23 5.23
C LYS A 76 -4.46 9.00 6.02
N TYR A 77 -4.34 9.57 7.21
CA TYR A 77 -3.14 9.36 8.04
C TYR A 77 -3.05 7.92 8.55
N TYR A 78 -4.18 7.27 8.86
CA TYR A 78 -4.19 5.85 9.19
C TYR A 78 -3.75 4.97 8.01
N LEU A 79 -4.14 5.32 6.77
CA LEU A 79 -3.66 4.64 5.56
C LEU A 79 -2.14 4.80 5.39
N ILE A 80 -1.61 6.02 5.51
CA ILE A 80 -0.16 6.28 5.44
C ILE A 80 0.60 5.43 6.46
N MET A 81 0.12 5.36 7.71
CA MET A 81 0.74 4.54 8.74
C MET A 81 0.64 3.03 8.45
N ALA A 82 -0.49 2.57 7.92
CA ALA A 82 -0.70 1.17 7.56
C ALA A 82 0.22 0.74 6.40
N GLU A 83 0.32 1.57 5.35
CA GLU A 83 1.26 1.35 4.24
C GLU A 83 2.71 1.31 4.73
N GLY A 84 3.11 2.25 5.58
CA GLY A 84 4.43 2.25 6.20
C GLY A 84 4.70 0.99 7.02
N PHE A 85 3.71 0.53 7.76
CA PHE A 85 3.81 -0.71 8.53
C PHE A 85 3.98 -1.94 7.62
N ILE A 86 3.21 -2.04 6.54
CA ILE A 86 3.31 -3.11 5.54
C ILE A 86 4.73 -3.11 4.93
N SER A 87 5.22 -1.95 4.52
CA SER A 87 6.55 -1.79 3.93
C SER A 87 7.67 -2.21 4.90
N VAL A 88 7.58 -1.82 6.18
CA VAL A 88 8.55 -2.23 7.21
C VAL A 88 8.55 -3.74 7.41
N ILE A 89 7.38 -4.37 7.51
CA ILE A 89 7.29 -5.83 7.68
C ILE A 89 7.83 -6.55 6.45
N TYR A 90 7.53 -6.05 5.26
CA TYR A 90 8.04 -6.62 4.01
C TYR A 90 9.57 -6.54 3.92
N LEU A 91 10.14 -5.37 4.13
CA LEU A 91 11.58 -5.13 4.04
C LEU A 91 12.38 -5.92 5.08
N LYS A 92 11.82 -6.20 6.26
CA LYS A 92 12.45 -7.09 7.26
C LYS A 92 12.61 -8.52 6.75
N LYS A 93 11.70 -9.00 5.90
CA LYS A 93 11.71 -10.36 5.37
C LYS A 93 12.47 -10.47 4.04
N HIS A 94 12.64 -9.38 3.31
CA HIS A 94 13.18 -9.34 1.95
C HIS A 94 14.44 -8.48 1.87
N PHE A 95 15.57 -9.04 2.33
CA PHE A 95 16.86 -8.34 2.38
C PHE A 95 17.31 -7.81 1.01
N LEU A 96 17.07 -8.58 -0.07
CA LEU A 96 17.40 -8.15 -1.43
C LEU A 96 16.69 -6.84 -1.80
N ILE A 97 15.39 -6.74 -1.53
CA ILE A 97 14.59 -5.53 -1.83
C ILE A 97 15.05 -4.35 -0.97
N LYS A 98 15.44 -4.60 0.29
CA LYS A 98 16.04 -3.57 1.13
C LYS A 98 17.33 -3.05 0.53
N LYS A 99 18.25 -3.92 0.06
CA LYS A 99 19.50 -3.51 -0.61
C LYS A 99 19.23 -2.67 -1.86
N ILE A 100 18.24 -3.06 -2.66
CA ILE A 100 17.82 -2.29 -3.85
C ILE A 100 17.29 -0.91 -3.45
N LEU A 101 16.46 -0.83 -2.42
CA LEU A 101 15.96 0.45 -1.92
C LEU A 101 17.10 1.36 -1.44
N ASP A 102 18.08 0.81 -0.73
CA ASP A 102 19.27 1.56 -0.25
C ASP A 102 20.06 2.15 -1.41
N GLU A 103 20.12 1.49 -2.59
CA GLU A 103 20.83 1.99 -3.77
C GLU A 103 19.98 2.93 -4.64
N ILE A 104 18.78 2.50 -5.04
CA ILE A 104 17.89 3.31 -5.89
C ILE A 104 17.40 4.54 -5.13
N GLY A 105 17.11 4.41 -3.85
CA GLY A 105 16.59 5.49 -3.01
C GLY A 105 17.57 6.66 -2.82
N LYS A 106 18.88 6.48 -3.05
CA LYS A 106 19.88 7.56 -3.08
C LYS A 106 19.78 8.39 -4.36
N LYS A 107 19.31 7.79 -5.46
CA LYS A 107 19.29 8.40 -6.80
C LYS A 107 17.90 8.91 -7.20
N ILE A 108 16.84 8.30 -6.68
CA ILE A 108 15.44 8.65 -6.97
C ILE A 108 14.75 9.09 -5.67
N TYR A 109 14.22 10.31 -5.66
CA TYR A 109 13.57 10.91 -4.49
C TYR A 109 12.05 10.81 -4.54
N ASP A 110 11.50 10.43 -5.67
CA ASP A 110 10.07 10.27 -5.94
C ASP A 110 9.52 8.96 -5.37
N PRO A 111 8.19 8.76 -5.31
CA PRO A 111 7.59 7.49 -4.88
C PRO A 111 8.11 6.30 -5.66
N LEU A 112 8.61 5.30 -4.94
CA LEU A 112 9.08 4.01 -5.44
C LEU A 112 8.13 2.92 -4.98
N ILE A 113 7.52 2.20 -5.90
CA ILE A 113 6.53 1.16 -5.64
C ILE A 113 7.03 -0.17 -6.22
N LEU A 114 7.25 -1.16 -5.38
CA LEU A 114 7.51 -2.54 -5.80
C LEU A 114 6.17 -3.20 -6.16
N PHE A 115 6.13 -3.91 -7.28
CA PHE A 115 4.95 -4.64 -7.73
C PHE A 115 5.34 -5.96 -8.42
N GLY A 116 4.40 -6.63 -9.07
CA GLY A 116 4.68 -7.86 -9.81
C GLY A 116 4.88 -9.10 -8.94
N SER A 117 5.70 -10.03 -9.40
CA SER A 117 5.86 -11.37 -8.81
C SER A 117 6.41 -11.34 -7.38
N PHE A 118 7.27 -10.40 -7.05
CA PHE A 118 7.84 -10.26 -5.71
C PHE A 118 6.80 -9.91 -4.65
N VAL A 119 5.78 -9.13 -5.01
CA VAL A 119 4.69 -8.78 -4.09
C VAL A 119 3.65 -9.90 -4.04
N LYS A 120 3.35 -10.55 -5.16
CA LYS A 120 2.37 -11.65 -5.25
C LYS A 120 2.84 -12.95 -4.60
N GLY A 121 4.12 -13.04 -4.20
CA GLY A 121 4.69 -14.23 -3.56
C GLY A 121 5.00 -15.40 -4.52
N GLY A 122 4.90 -15.17 -5.83
CA GLY A 122 5.19 -16.17 -6.86
C GLY A 122 6.58 -16.06 -7.50
N HIS A 123 7.49 -15.27 -6.92
CA HIS A 123 8.82 -15.04 -7.48
C HIS A 123 9.74 -16.26 -7.32
N THR A 124 10.56 -16.51 -8.32
CA THR A 124 11.64 -17.49 -8.34
C THR A 124 13.01 -16.81 -8.21
N LYS A 125 14.06 -17.62 -8.21
CA LYS A 125 15.43 -17.09 -8.25
C LYS A 125 15.76 -16.31 -9.54
N GLU A 126 15.00 -16.49 -10.59
CA GLU A 126 15.19 -15.86 -11.92
C GLU A 126 14.20 -14.74 -12.19
N SER A 127 13.25 -14.49 -11.27
CA SER A 127 12.24 -13.45 -11.45
C SER A 127 12.85 -12.06 -11.43
N ASP A 128 12.43 -11.21 -12.37
CA ASP A 128 12.75 -9.81 -12.44
C ASP A 128 12.11 -9.02 -11.28
N ILE A 129 12.70 -7.91 -10.94
CA ILE A 129 12.20 -7.02 -9.89
C ILE A 129 11.56 -5.81 -10.55
N ASP A 130 10.25 -5.73 -10.46
CA ASP A 130 9.46 -4.66 -11.07
C ASP A 130 9.26 -3.50 -10.09
N ILE A 131 9.74 -2.30 -10.46
CA ILE A 131 9.58 -1.06 -9.70
C ILE A 131 8.83 -0.04 -10.53
N PHE A 132 7.82 0.59 -9.96
CA PHE A 132 7.12 1.72 -10.56
C PHE A 132 7.52 3.01 -9.85
N VAL A 133 7.79 4.06 -10.62
CA VAL A 133 8.18 5.39 -10.12
C VAL A 133 7.15 6.42 -10.55
N ILE A 134 6.62 7.20 -9.61
CA ILE A 134 5.73 8.32 -9.93
C ILE A 134 6.55 9.61 -9.87
N SER A 135 7.07 10.06 -11.01
CA SER A 135 7.99 11.21 -11.08
C SER A 135 7.65 12.14 -12.24
N GLU A 136 7.77 13.44 -12.02
CA GLU A 136 7.70 14.45 -13.08
C GLU A 136 8.96 14.47 -13.94
N LYS A 137 10.07 13.88 -13.46
CA LYS A 137 11.34 13.82 -14.15
C LYS A 137 11.50 12.48 -14.86
N LYS A 138 12.19 12.49 -16.00
CA LYS A 138 12.58 11.24 -16.68
C LYS A 138 13.59 10.48 -15.81
N ILE A 139 13.29 9.22 -15.57
CA ILE A 139 14.20 8.35 -14.80
C ILE A 139 15.36 7.93 -15.68
N ASP A 140 16.58 8.08 -15.16
CA ASP A 140 17.80 7.63 -15.87
C ASP A 140 17.84 6.09 -15.86
N LYS A 141 17.85 5.50 -17.05
CA LYS A 141 17.95 4.05 -17.24
C LYS A 141 19.19 3.41 -16.62
N ARG A 142 20.27 4.19 -16.44
CA ARG A 142 21.50 3.71 -15.78
C ARG A 142 21.26 3.30 -14.34
N VAL A 143 20.29 3.91 -13.65
CA VAL A 143 19.96 3.55 -12.27
C VAL A 143 19.53 2.10 -12.16
N ALA A 144 18.68 1.62 -13.09
CA ALA A 144 18.25 0.21 -13.13
C ALA A 144 19.44 -0.71 -13.44
N LEU A 145 20.23 -0.39 -14.47
CA LEU A 145 21.37 -1.22 -14.90
C LEU A 145 22.41 -1.37 -13.79
N GLU A 146 22.90 -0.26 -13.22
CA GLU A 146 23.90 -0.27 -12.13
C GLU A 146 23.41 -1.03 -10.89
N THR A 147 22.10 -0.94 -10.58
CA THR A 147 21.54 -1.68 -9.46
C THR A 147 21.34 -3.16 -9.79
N SER A 148 20.98 -3.50 -11.03
CA SER A 148 20.90 -4.87 -11.51
C SER A 148 22.24 -5.59 -11.39
N ASP A 149 23.33 -4.95 -11.84
CA ASP A 149 24.70 -5.48 -11.74
C ASP A 149 25.11 -5.72 -10.27
N LEU A 150 24.71 -4.81 -9.36
CA LEU A 150 25.05 -4.90 -7.94
C LEU A 150 24.35 -6.06 -7.22
N VAL A 151 23.13 -6.43 -7.66
CA VAL A 151 22.32 -7.44 -6.99
C VAL A 151 22.20 -8.75 -7.76
N ASP A 152 22.82 -8.83 -8.95
CA ASP A 152 22.75 -9.97 -9.88
C ASP A 152 21.29 -10.36 -10.18
N ARG A 153 20.46 -9.34 -10.53
CA ARG A 153 19.04 -9.46 -10.83
C ARG A 153 18.60 -8.39 -11.80
N GLU A 154 17.77 -8.77 -12.73
CA GLU A 154 17.13 -7.80 -13.62
C GLU A 154 16.16 -6.91 -12.85
N ILE A 155 16.32 -5.58 -13.00
CA ILE A 155 15.45 -4.58 -12.39
C ILE A 155 14.77 -3.80 -13.50
N ASN A 156 13.46 -3.91 -13.55
CA ASN A 156 12.62 -3.19 -14.49
C ASN A 156 12.01 -1.96 -13.80
N ILE A 157 12.41 -0.77 -14.24
CA ILE A 157 11.82 0.49 -13.77
C ILE A 157 10.85 1.03 -14.82
N LYS A 158 9.57 1.07 -14.45
CA LYS A 158 8.52 1.78 -15.21
C LYS A 158 8.19 3.08 -14.49
N SER A 159 7.80 4.11 -15.24
CA SER A 159 7.50 5.40 -14.64
C SER A 159 6.39 6.14 -15.36
N SER A 160 5.66 6.97 -14.63
CA SER A 160 4.75 7.98 -15.14
C SER A 160 4.80 9.23 -14.26
N ASN A 161 4.31 10.36 -14.77
CA ASN A 161 4.05 11.50 -13.90
C ASN A 161 2.73 11.31 -13.12
N LYS A 162 2.47 12.18 -12.14
CA LYS A 162 1.26 12.12 -11.29
C LYS A 162 -0.03 12.15 -12.10
N THR A 163 -0.09 13.01 -13.11
CA THR A 163 -1.28 13.15 -13.98
C THR A 163 -1.53 11.89 -14.78
N GLN A 164 -0.48 11.31 -15.39
CA GLN A 164 -0.58 10.07 -16.16
C GLN A 164 -1.00 8.90 -15.26
N PHE A 165 -0.43 8.79 -14.05
CA PHE A 165 -0.82 7.77 -13.09
C PHE A 165 -2.28 7.90 -12.68
N PHE A 166 -2.73 9.12 -12.35
CA PHE A 166 -4.13 9.39 -11.99
C PHE A 166 -5.09 9.08 -13.16
N ASN A 167 -4.75 9.47 -14.38
CA ASN A 167 -5.53 9.13 -15.57
C ASN A 167 -5.55 7.61 -15.81
N GLY A 168 -4.45 6.91 -15.54
CA GLY A 168 -4.36 5.46 -15.60
C GLY A 168 -5.32 4.78 -14.61
N LEU A 169 -5.46 5.32 -13.39
CA LEU A 169 -6.46 4.85 -12.42
C LEU A 169 -7.89 5.01 -12.96
N GLN A 170 -8.21 6.18 -13.51
CA GLN A 170 -9.55 6.48 -14.04
C GLN A 170 -9.90 5.60 -15.25
N ASN A 171 -8.94 5.38 -16.16
CA ASN A 171 -9.11 4.61 -17.37
C ASN A 171 -8.89 3.09 -17.17
N LYS A 172 -8.61 2.65 -15.94
CA LYS A 172 -8.32 1.25 -15.60
C LYS A 172 -7.17 0.68 -16.44
N ASP A 173 -6.09 1.48 -16.61
CA ASP A 173 -4.88 1.04 -17.30
C ASP A 173 -4.35 -0.25 -16.66
N PRO A 174 -4.05 -1.31 -17.42
CA PRO A 174 -3.65 -2.61 -16.88
C PRO A 174 -2.41 -2.53 -15.98
N LEU A 175 -1.39 -1.73 -16.35
CA LEU A 175 -0.18 -1.59 -15.56
C LEU A 175 -0.45 -0.85 -14.25
N VAL A 176 -1.18 0.28 -14.31
CA VAL A 176 -1.52 1.05 -13.11
C VAL A 176 -2.39 0.23 -12.17
N ASN A 177 -3.36 -0.54 -12.69
CA ASN A 177 -4.18 -1.44 -11.90
C ASN A 177 -3.33 -2.55 -11.24
N GLU A 178 -2.36 -3.12 -11.95
CA GLU A 178 -1.45 -4.11 -11.37
C GLU A 178 -0.64 -3.51 -10.23
N VAL A 179 -0.06 -2.32 -10.44
CA VAL A 179 0.69 -1.58 -9.43
C VAL A 179 -0.15 -1.33 -8.18
N VAL A 180 -1.42 -0.92 -8.32
CA VAL A 180 -2.27 -0.61 -7.18
C VAL A 180 -2.78 -1.86 -6.48
N SER A 181 -3.14 -2.91 -7.23
CA SER A 181 -3.75 -4.12 -6.64
C SER A 181 -2.77 -4.93 -5.80
N ASN A 182 -1.47 -4.87 -6.09
CA ASN A 182 -0.45 -5.64 -5.39
C ASN A 182 0.84 -4.83 -5.33
N HIS A 183 1.04 -4.08 -4.26
CA HIS A 183 2.18 -3.19 -4.12
C HIS A 183 2.81 -3.21 -2.73
N ILE A 184 4.09 -2.83 -2.71
CA ILE A 184 4.81 -2.41 -1.49
C ILE A 184 5.43 -1.04 -1.79
N ILE A 185 5.09 -0.04 -1.03
CA ILE A 185 5.64 1.30 -1.22
C ILE A 185 7.01 1.36 -0.55
N LEU A 186 8.06 1.39 -1.35
CA LEU A 186 9.43 1.44 -0.86
C LEU A 186 9.83 2.84 -0.38
N LYS A 187 9.27 3.89 -1.02
CA LYS A 187 9.54 5.31 -0.71
C LYS A 187 8.38 6.18 -1.15
N GLY A 188 8.15 7.33 -0.48
CA GLY A 188 7.12 8.30 -0.85
C GLY A 188 5.69 7.84 -0.53
N ILE A 189 5.51 7.17 0.62
CA ILE A 189 4.22 6.62 1.07
C ILE A 189 3.14 7.71 1.14
N ASP A 190 3.47 8.87 1.70
CA ASP A 190 2.58 10.01 1.83
C ASP A 190 2.11 10.53 0.46
N GLN A 191 3.02 10.61 -0.51
CA GLN A 191 2.72 11.07 -1.87
C GLN A 191 1.84 10.06 -2.62
N PHE A 192 2.12 8.77 -2.50
CA PHE A 192 1.28 7.71 -3.10
C PHE A 192 -0.12 7.74 -2.48
N CYS A 193 -0.22 7.73 -1.15
CA CYS A 193 -1.50 7.79 -0.45
C CYS A 193 -2.29 9.06 -0.79
N GLU A 194 -1.64 10.21 -1.03
CA GLU A 194 -2.31 11.43 -1.47
C GLU A 194 -2.95 11.28 -2.85
N ILE A 195 -2.26 10.63 -3.81
CA ILE A 195 -2.81 10.36 -5.16
C ILE A 195 -4.01 9.42 -5.05
N MET A 196 -3.86 8.33 -4.30
CA MET A 196 -4.93 7.34 -4.09
C MET A 196 -6.12 7.95 -3.36
N TRP A 197 -5.86 8.80 -2.37
CA TRP A 197 -6.91 9.51 -1.64
C TRP A 197 -7.73 10.40 -2.57
N ARG A 198 -7.07 11.23 -3.40
CA ARG A 198 -7.76 12.08 -4.38
C ARG A 198 -8.60 11.27 -5.34
N TYR A 199 -8.06 10.16 -5.85
CA TYR A 199 -8.78 9.27 -6.77
C TYR A 199 -10.05 8.69 -6.15
N HIS A 200 -10.03 8.32 -4.87
CA HIS A 200 -11.18 7.70 -4.21
C HIS A 200 -12.19 8.71 -3.64
N VAL A 201 -11.78 9.95 -3.35
CA VAL A 201 -12.65 11.01 -2.83
C VAL A 201 -13.30 11.82 -3.96
N SER A 202 -12.65 11.91 -5.14
CA SER A 202 -13.27 12.48 -6.34
C SER A 202 -14.39 11.59 -6.88
#